data_301a1ac0000bef66d24590dbf7aa7001
#
_entry.id   301a1ac0000bef66d24590dbf7aa7001
#
_cell.length_a   1.000
_cell.length_b   1.000
_cell.length_c   1.000
_cell.angle_alpha   90.00
_cell.angle_beta   90.00
_cell.angle_gamma   90.00
#
_symmetry.space_group_name_H-M   'P 1'
#
loop_
_entity.id
_entity.type
_entity.pdbx_description
1 polymer ?
#
loop_
_entity_poly.entity_id
_entity_poly.type
_entity_poly.pdbx_seq_one_letter_code
_entity_poly.pdbx_strand_id
1 'polypeptide(L)'
;MSETPPAGRGQAFIRANTALMAPPHVPEIRLHLADEAHDLWARTEEELAAIGLEPPFWAFAWAGGQGLARHVLDHPHIVAGRRVLDFATGS
;
A
#
# COMPACT_ATOMS: atom_id res chain seq x y z
N MET A 1 17.15 16.88 2.63
CA MET A 1 17.34 15.60 3.30
C MET A 1 15.99 15.05 3.71
N SER A 2 15.71 13.86 3.28
CA SER A 2 14.48 13.25 3.70
C SER A 2 14.61 12.72 5.12
N GLU A 3 13.71 13.12 5.95
CA GLU A 3 13.60 12.55 7.27
C GLU A 3 12.90 11.21 7.17
N THR A 4 13.66 10.16 7.37
CA THR A 4 13.05 8.83 7.48
C THR A 4 12.47 8.73 8.88
N PRO A 5 11.15 8.53 9.04
CA PRO A 5 10.61 8.33 10.37
C PRO A 5 11.29 7.13 11.05
N PRO A 6 11.38 7.13 12.37
CA PRO A 6 11.96 6.00 13.08
C PRO A 6 11.30 4.71 12.63
N ALA A 7 12.10 3.80 12.10
CA ALA A 7 11.60 2.58 11.45
C ALA A 7 10.66 1.78 12.35
N GLY A 8 10.88 1.78 13.67
CA GLY A 8 10.10 0.99 14.60
C GLY A 8 8.63 1.41 14.71
N ARG A 9 8.34 2.70 14.63
CA ARG A 9 6.99 3.22 14.85
C ARG A 9 6.04 2.93 13.70
N GLY A 10 6.46 3.27 12.49
CA GLY A 10 5.66 3.03 11.29
C GLY A 10 5.49 1.54 11.00
N GLN A 11 6.57 0.78 11.11
CA GLN A 11 6.54 -0.66 10.87
C GLN A 11 5.67 -1.39 11.88
N ALA A 12 5.75 -1.01 13.15
CA ALA A 12 4.91 -1.64 14.18
C ALA A 12 3.43 -1.39 13.92
N PHE A 13 3.06 -0.18 13.52
CA PHE A 13 1.69 0.17 13.17
C PHE A 13 1.19 -0.66 11.99
N ILE A 14 1.99 -0.75 10.93
CA ILE A 14 1.63 -1.52 9.74
C ILE A 14 1.43 -2.99 10.09
N ARG A 15 2.35 -3.59 10.83
CA ARG A 15 2.25 -5.00 11.22
C ARG A 15 1.06 -5.28 12.11
N ALA A 16 0.70 -4.34 12.98
CA ALA A 16 -0.43 -4.50 13.89
C ALA A 16 -1.78 -4.37 13.20
N ASN A 17 -1.85 -3.63 12.09
CA ASN A 17 -3.11 -3.28 11.45
C ASN A 17 -3.30 -3.85 10.05
N THR A 18 -2.35 -4.64 9.56
CA THR A 18 -2.43 -5.24 8.23
C THR A 18 -1.98 -6.69 8.25
N ALA A 19 -2.30 -7.41 7.20
CA ALA A 19 -1.77 -8.74 6.94
C ALA A 19 -1.09 -8.75 5.57
N LEU A 20 -0.07 -9.57 5.42
CA LEU A 20 0.61 -9.73 4.14
C LEU A 20 -0.26 -10.59 3.24
N MET A 21 -0.80 -10.00 2.20
CA MET A 21 -1.76 -10.65 1.31
C MET A 21 -1.44 -10.36 -0.14
N ALA A 22 -1.86 -11.27 -1.03
CA ALA A 22 -1.76 -11.07 -2.46
C ALA A 22 -3.04 -10.39 -2.97
N PRO A 23 -2.93 -9.28 -3.73
CA PRO A 23 -4.10 -8.70 -4.39
C PRO A 23 -4.72 -9.72 -5.36
N PRO A 24 -6.06 -9.75 -5.49
CA PRO A 24 -6.72 -10.79 -6.31
C PRO A 24 -6.26 -10.86 -7.77
N HIS A 25 -5.97 -9.70 -8.36
CA HIS A 25 -5.58 -9.64 -9.78
C HIS A 25 -4.08 -9.68 -10.00
N VAL A 26 -3.29 -9.58 -8.94
CA VAL A 26 -1.82 -9.58 -8.99
C VAL A 26 -1.27 -10.51 -7.92
N PRO A 27 -1.54 -11.82 -8.00
CA PRO A 27 -1.13 -12.76 -6.96
C PRO A 27 0.39 -12.95 -6.87
N GLU A 28 1.14 -12.49 -7.84
CA GLU A 28 2.60 -12.54 -7.82
C GLU A 28 3.21 -11.56 -6.82
N ILE A 29 2.43 -10.61 -6.33
CA ILE A 29 2.90 -9.57 -5.42
C ILE A 29 2.21 -9.73 -4.07
N ARG A 30 2.96 -9.47 -3.00
CA ARG A 30 2.40 -9.44 -1.64
C ARG A 30 2.49 -8.04 -1.08
N LEU A 31 1.41 -7.58 -0.50
CA LEU A 31 1.32 -6.25 0.10
C LEU A 31 0.77 -6.35 1.52
N HIS A 32 1.15 -5.40 2.35
CA HIS A 32 0.52 -5.22 3.65
C HIS A 32 -0.82 -4.52 3.46
N LEU A 33 -1.91 -5.30 3.54
CA LEU A 33 -3.25 -4.82 3.31
C LEU A 33 -4.11 -4.96 4.55
N ALA A 34 -5.09 -4.07 4.69
CA ALA A 34 -6.11 -4.21 5.72
C ALA A 34 -7.01 -5.40 5.39
N ASP A 35 -7.35 -6.17 6.40
CA ASP A 35 -8.32 -7.25 6.27
C ASP A 35 -9.49 -7.03 7.23
N GLU A 36 -10.49 -7.90 7.15
CA GLU A 36 -11.69 -7.78 7.97
C GLU A 36 -11.40 -7.91 9.46
N ALA A 37 -10.34 -8.61 9.83
CA ALA A 37 -9.98 -8.82 11.23
C ALA A 37 -9.39 -7.56 11.88
N HIS A 38 -8.91 -6.62 11.10
CA HIS A 38 -8.18 -5.47 11.64
C HIS A 38 -9.01 -4.20 11.74
N ASP A 39 -10.17 -4.13 11.11
CA ASP A 39 -11.03 -2.93 11.13
C ASP A 39 -10.22 -1.63 10.98
N LEU A 40 -9.24 -1.67 10.09
CA LEU A 40 -8.25 -0.61 9.98
C LEU A 40 -8.88 0.73 9.60
N TRP A 41 -9.86 0.70 8.70
CA TRP A 41 -10.43 1.94 8.18
C TRP A 41 -11.05 2.79 9.30
N ALA A 42 -11.91 2.18 10.11
CA ALA A 42 -12.60 2.92 11.15
C ALA A 42 -11.67 3.40 12.26
N ARG A 43 -10.82 2.49 12.76
CA ARG A 43 -9.91 2.82 13.86
C ARG A 43 -8.83 3.80 13.44
N THR A 44 -8.26 3.56 12.26
CA THR A 44 -7.11 4.32 11.80
C THR A 44 -7.49 5.73 11.39
N GLU A 45 -8.69 5.92 10.89
CA GLU A 45 -9.16 7.26 10.54
C GLU A 45 -9.15 8.18 11.77
N GLU A 46 -9.66 7.71 12.89
CA GLU A 46 -9.65 8.48 14.14
C GLU A 46 -8.23 8.66 14.69
N GLU A 47 -7.45 7.60 14.71
CA GLU A 47 -6.08 7.65 15.23
C GLU A 47 -5.19 8.55 14.39
N LEU A 48 -5.30 8.46 13.07
CA LEU A 48 -4.51 9.28 12.16
C LEU A 48 -4.97 10.74 12.18
N ALA A 49 -6.26 10.99 12.28
CA ALA A 49 -6.79 12.34 12.41
C ALA A 49 -6.27 13.03 13.68
N ALA A 50 -6.15 12.26 14.76
CA ALA A 50 -5.64 12.77 16.04
C ALA A 50 -4.19 13.25 15.95
N ILE A 51 -3.40 12.69 15.04
CA ILE A 51 -2.01 13.08 14.81
C ILE A 51 -1.81 13.84 13.50
N GLY A 52 -2.88 14.25 12.84
CA GLY A 52 -2.84 15.06 11.64
C GLY A 52 -2.47 14.33 10.36
N LEU A 53 -2.64 13.02 10.32
CA LEU A 53 -2.34 12.21 9.14
C LEU A 53 -3.59 11.90 8.33
N GLU A 54 -3.37 11.61 7.05
CA GLU A 54 -4.43 11.28 6.12
C GLU A 54 -4.96 9.85 6.32
N PRO A 55 -6.16 9.54 5.78
CA PRO A 55 -6.69 8.18 5.80
C PRO A 55 -5.73 7.15 5.19
N PRO A 56 -5.83 5.87 5.57
CA PRO A 56 -4.86 4.85 5.18
C PRO A 56 -5.11 4.29 3.78
N PHE A 57 -5.06 5.14 2.76
CA PHE A 57 -5.23 4.69 1.37
C PHE A 57 -4.22 3.62 0.96
N TRP A 58 -3.04 3.62 1.58
CA TRP A 58 -1.97 2.66 1.31
C TRP A 58 -2.32 1.23 1.70
N ALA A 59 -3.30 1.04 2.57
CA ALA A 59 -3.67 -0.28 3.10
C ALA A 59 -4.63 -1.06 2.19
N PHE A 60 -4.94 -0.53 1.02
CA PHE A 60 -5.91 -1.13 0.10
C PHE A 60 -5.33 -1.23 -1.31
N ALA A 61 -5.53 -2.38 -1.94
CA ALA A 61 -5.13 -2.58 -3.33
C ALA A 61 -6.26 -2.13 -4.26
N TRP A 62 -6.19 -0.89 -4.70
CA TRP A 62 -7.24 -0.29 -5.52
C TRP A 62 -7.31 -0.92 -6.90
N ALA A 63 -8.51 -0.97 -7.48
CA ALA A 63 -8.76 -1.65 -8.74
C ALA A 63 -7.90 -1.10 -9.89
N GLY A 64 -7.76 0.22 -9.98
CA GLY A 64 -6.93 0.83 -11.03
C GLY A 64 -5.47 0.46 -10.91
N GLY A 65 -4.94 0.45 -9.69
CA GLY A 65 -3.57 0.04 -9.44
C GLY A 65 -3.33 -1.43 -9.74
N GLN A 66 -4.27 -2.29 -9.38
CA GLN A 66 -4.17 -3.71 -9.71
C GLN A 66 -4.20 -3.94 -11.22
N GLY A 67 -5.09 -3.25 -11.94
CA GLY A 67 -5.16 -3.35 -13.40
C GLY A 67 -3.87 -2.90 -14.07
N LEU A 68 -3.30 -1.80 -13.62
CA LEU A 68 -2.03 -1.31 -14.16
C LEU A 68 -0.88 -2.28 -13.86
N ALA A 69 -0.80 -2.77 -12.63
CA ALA A 69 0.23 -3.73 -12.25
C ALA A 69 0.11 -5.02 -13.06
N ARG A 70 -1.12 -5.52 -13.28
CA ARG A 70 -1.35 -6.70 -14.10
C ARG A 70 -0.87 -6.47 -15.53
N HIS A 71 -1.18 -5.32 -16.08
CA HIS A 71 -0.74 -4.97 -17.43
C HIS A 71 0.78 -4.94 -17.56
N VAL A 72 1.46 -4.33 -16.60
CA VAL A 72 2.93 -4.25 -16.59
C VAL A 72 3.56 -5.63 -16.44
N LEU A 73 3.03 -6.48 -15.57
CA LEU A 73 3.55 -7.84 -15.38
C LEU A 73 3.37 -8.70 -16.63
N ASP A 74 2.25 -8.53 -17.33
CA ASP A 74 1.99 -9.26 -18.57
C ASP A 74 2.77 -8.69 -19.76
N HIS A 75 3.20 -7.44 -19.66
CA HIS A 75 3.93 -6.74 -20.73
C HIS A 75 5.17 -6.04 -20.16
N PRO A 76 6.14 -6.79 -19.63
CA PRO A 76 7.27 -6.19 -18.92
C PRO A 76 8.16 -5.32 -19.80
N HIS A 77 8.12 -5.49 -21.11
CA HIS A 77 8.89 -4.68 -22.04
C HIS A 77 8.53 -3.18 -21.98
N ILE A 78 7.35 -2.85 -21.47
CA ILE A 78 6.91 -1.45 -21.35
C ILE A 78 7.84 -0.67 -20.41
N VAL A 79 8.30 -1.32 -19.34
CA VAL A 79 9.09 -0.68 -18.28
C VAL A 79 10.52 -1.18 -18.18
N ALA A 80 10.84 -2.31 -18.80
CA ALA A 80 12.16 -2.93 -18.68
C ALA A 80 13.26 -1.98 -19.14
N GLY A 81 14.27 -1.77 -18.32
CA GLY A 81 15.38 -0.87 -18.61
C GLY A 81 15.03 0.61 -18.60
N ARG A 82 13.84 0.98 -18.16
CA ARG A 82 13.37 2.37 -18.14
C ARG A 82 13.27 2.90 -16.73
N ARG A 83 13.41 4.20 -16.60
CA ARG A 83 13.06 4.89 -15.36
C ARG A 83 11.56 5.12 -15.33
N VAL A 84 10.94 4.82 -14.21
CA VAL A 84 9.49 4.94 -14.06
C VAL A 84 9.20 5.78 -12.83
N LEU A 85 8.28 6.73 -12.96
CA LEU A 85 7.76 7.49 -11.85
C LEU A 85 6.33 7.04 -11.58
N ASP A 86 6.08 6.57 -10.36
CA ASP A 86 4.74 6.25 -9.92
C ASP A 86 4.21 7.41 -9.08
N PHE A 87 3.24 8.13 -9.63
CA PHE A 87 2.67 9.30 -8.97
C PHE A 87 1.33 8.93 -8.34
N ALA A 88 1.19 9.23 -7.05
CA ALA A 88 -0.02 8.95 -6.27
C ALA A 88 -0.41 7.46 -6.29
N THR A 89 0.55 6.61 -6.03
CA THR A 89 0.36 5.16 -6.08
C THR A 89 -0.70 4.63 -5.12
N GLY A 90 -0.89 5.27 -3.99
CA GLY A 90 -1.86 4.86 -2.97
C GLY A 90 -1.39 3.69 -2.11
N SER A 91 -0.77 2.73 -2.68
CA SER A 91 -0.30 1.56 -1.91
C SER A 91 1.03 1.05 -2.40
#